data_04ff33524e35c00b41f7281985284703
#
_entry.id   04ff33524e35c00b41f7281985284703
#
_cell.length_a   1.000
_cell.length_b   1.000
_cell.length_c   1.000
_cell.angle_alpha   90.00
_cell.angle_beta   90.00
_cell.angle_gamma   90.00
#
_symmetry.space_group_name_H-M   'P 1'
#
loop_
_entity.id
_entity.type
_entity.pdbx_description
1 polymer ?
#
loop_
_entity_poly.entity_id
_entity_poly.type
_entity_poly.pdbx_seq_one_letter_code
_entity_poly.pdbx_strand_id
1 'polypeptide(L)'
;RNMGEQKGGGRSHRFGATHTVGENLLPERLAAYMKRNPTTHIHMMVEDTKKLLQRLNEGELDFAVVEGYFHKSEYDYILWSHEPYICVRGADYPLPGGPLHLRDLFSHNLLLRNDGSGTRDVLVKALEGMNHHLSDFRHLTEVSDLLVIKELVKGGCGVTFLYRKAVERELADGSLRQVELADFQVSHEFTFLWRKNSVFEQEFRQVFQELCGI
;
A
#
# COMPACT_ATOMS: atom_id res chain seq x y z
N ARG A 1 -25.78 -2.68 -6.85
CA ARG A 1 -25.14 -2.14 -8.03
C ARG A 1 -24.88 -3.25 -9.03
N ASN A 2 -25.20 -2.99 -10.27
CA ASN A 2 -25.12 -4.00 -11.32
C ASN A 2 -23.68 -4.05 -11.88
N MET A 3 -22.97 -5.14 -11.64
CA MET A 3 -21.77 -5.53 -12.41
C MET A 3 -22.20 -6.16 -13.74
N GLY A 4 -23.28 -5.66 -14.32
CA GLY A 4 -23.91 -6.25 -15.48
C GLY A 4 -23.12 -6.02 -16.76
N GLU A 5 -23.50 -6.78 -17.76
CA GLU A 5 -23.09 -6.60 -19.13
C GLU A 5 -23.46 -5.18 -19.58
N GLN A 6 -22.50 -4.45 -20.09
CA GLN A 6 -22.78 -3.21 -20.79
C GLN A 6 -23.31 -3.51 -22.19
N LYS A 7 -24.09 -2.59 -22.72
CA LYS A 7 -24.56 -2.66 -24.13
C LYS A 7 -23.34 -2.82 -25.04
N GLY A 8 -23.15 -4.02 -25.58
CA GLY A 8 -22.01 -4.36 -26.41
C GLY A 8 -21.25 -5.62 -25.96
N GLY A 9 -21.70 -6.32 -24.91
CA GLY A 9 -21.19 -7.63 -24.50
C GLY A 9 -19.93 -7.65 -23.64
N GLY A 10 -19.49 -6.48 -23.10
CA GLY A 10 -18.33 -6.41 -22.20
C GLY A 10 -18.73 -6.30 -20.73
N ARG A 11 -17.86 -6.83 -19.83
CA ARG A 11 -17.99 -6.64 -18.40
C ARG A 11 -17.40 -5.29 -17.96
N SER A 12 -17.80 -4.82 -16.79
CA SER A 12 -17.29 -3.59 -16.21
C SER A 12 -16.83 -3.84 -14.77
N HIS A 13 -15.62 -3.43 -14.45
CA HIS A 13 -15.07 -3.46 -13.10
C HIS A 13 -14.68 -2.06 -12.66
N ARG A 14 -15.20 -1.66 -11.50
CA ARG A 14 -14.79 -0.41 -10.84
C ARG A 14 -14.11 -0.80 -9.54
N PHE A 15 -12.82 -0.57 -9.46
CA PHE A 15 -12.06 -0.98 -8.28
C PHE A 15 -11.02 0.06 -7.89
N GLY A 16 -10.53 -0.08 -6.69
CA GLY A 16 -9.48 0.75 -6.16
C GLY A 16 -8.31 -0.06 -5.66
N ALA A 17 -7.17 0.60 -5.62
CA ALA A 17 -5.97 0.07 -4.99
C ALA A 17 -5.26 1.17 -4.22
N THR A 18 -4.61 0.80 -3.12
CA THR A 18 -3.76 1.73 -2.38
C THR A 18 -2.49 2.04 -3.15
N HIS A 19 -1.76 3.08 -2.75
CA HIS A 19 -0.63 3.60 -3.54
C HIS A 19 0.46 2.57 -3.79
N THR A 20 0.89 1.83 -2.77
CA THR A 20 1.93 0.80 -2.95
C THR A 20 1.48 -0.27 -3.95
N VAL A 21 0.28 -0.78 -3.76
CA VAL A 21 -0.28 -1.84 -4.61
C VAL A 21 -0.55 -1.32 -6.03
N GLY A 22 -1.25 -0.19 -6.13
CA GLY A 22 -1.71 0.36 -7.40
C GLY A 22 -0.59 0.88 -8.30
N GLU A 23 0.47 1.41 -7.72
CA GLU A 23 1.58 1.99 -8.46
C GLU A 23 2.70 0.98 -8.76
N ASN A 24 2.90 -0.02 -7.90
CA ASN A 24 4.07 -0.91 -7.99
C ASN A 24 3.77 -2.36 -8.33
N LEU A 25 2.59 -2.88 -7.98
CA LEU A 25 2.26 -4.29 -8.20
C LEU A 25 1.24 -4.53 -9.30
N LEU A 26 0.20 -3.70 -9.37
CA LEU A 26 -0.91 -3.93 -10.30
C LEU A 26 -0.65 -3.55 -11.76
N PRO A 27 0.15 -2.54 -12.12
CA PRO A 27 0.20 -2.10 -13.52
C PRO A 27 0.55 -3.21 -14.50
N GLU A 28 1.59 -3.99 -14.23
CA GLU A 28 2.01 -5.10 -15.09
C GLU A 28 0.95 -6.21 -15.14
N ARG A 29 0.39 -6.57 -14.01
CA ARG A 29 -0.66 -7.59 -13.89
C ARG A 29 -1.95 -7.14 -14.57
N LEU A 30 -2.31 -5.89 -14.41
CA LEU A 30 -3.49 -5.29 -15.04
C LEU A 30 -3.33 -5.25 -16.56
N ALA A 31 -2.13 -4.91 -17.05
CA ALA A 31 -1.84 -4.95 -18.49
C ALA A 31 -2.06 -6.36 -19.07
N ALA A 32 -1.56 -7.40 -18.38
CA ALA A 32 -1.77 -8.78 -18.78
C ALA A 32 -3.25 -9.17 -18.73
N TYR A 33 -3.96 -8.75 -17.67
CA TYR A 33 -5.41 -8.98 -17.55
C TYR A 33 -6.19 -8.35 -18.71
N MET A 34 -5.89 -7.10 -19.03
CA MET A 34 -6.58 -6.36 -20.11
C MET A 34 -6.35 -7.02 -21.47
N LYS A 35 -5.16 -7.57 -21.73
CA LYS A 35 -4.87 -8.30 -22.96
C LYS A 35 -5.66 -9.59 -23.08
N ARG A 36 -5.91 -10.27 -21.95
CA ARG A 36 -6.72 -11.50 -21.93
C ARG A 36 -8.23 -11.20 -21.97
N ASN A 37 -8.62 -10.00 -21.54
CA ASN A 37 -10.02 -9.60 -21.42
C ASN A 37 -10.26 -8.27 -22.15
N PRO A 38 -10.11 -8.23 -23.49
CA PRO A 38 -10.06 -6.97 -24.23
C PRO A 38 -11.41 -6.22 -24.29
N THR A 39 -12.52 -6.88 -23.95
CA THR A 39 -13.85 -6.28 -23.94
C THR A 39 -14.28 -5.82 -22.54
N THR A 40 -13.45 -6.03 -21.51
CA THR A 40 -13.76 -5.60 -20.16
C THR A 40 -13.48 -4.10 -19.99
N HIS A 41 -14.45 -3.38 -19.48
CA HIS A 41 -14.28 -1.96 -19.11
C HIS A 41 -13.74 -1.86 -17.70
N ILE A 42 -12.68 -1.08 -17.53
CA ILE A 42 -12.00 -0.91 -16.26
C ILE A 42 -12.03 0.56 -15.85
N HIS A 43 -12.48 0.79 -14.62
CA HIS A 43 -12.32 2.04 -13.91
C HIS A 43 -11.51 1.75 -12.65
N MET A 44 -10.26 2.18 -12.62
CA MET A 44 -9.38 2.00 -11.48
C MET A 44 -9.05 3.33 -10.85
N MET A 45 -9.09 3.39 -9.51
CA MET A 45 -8.59 4.54 -8.78
C MET A 45 -7.49 4.12 -7.80
N VAL A 46 -6.57 5.03 -7.55
CA VAL A 46 -5.51 4.87 -6.54
C VAL A 46 -5.79 5.88 -5.44
N GLU A 47 -6.01 5.38 -4.24
CA GLU A 47 -6.43 6.17 -3.09
C GLU A 47 -5.93 5.54 -1.79
N ASP A 48 -6.05 6.26 -0.68
CA ASP A 48 -5.74 5.72 0.64
C ASP A 48 -6.77 4.68 1.08
N THR A 49 -6.35 3.76 1.94
CA THR A 49 -7.18 2.67 2.44
C THR A 49 -8.52 3.16 2.97
N LYS A 50 -8.51 4.18 3.81
CA LYS A 50 -9.74 4.74 4.41
C LYS A 50 -10.75 5.19 3.36
N LYS A 51 -10.29 5.92 2.34
CA LYS A 51 -11.15 6.39 1.25
C LYS A 51 -11.68 5.26 0.39
N LEU A 52 -10.85 4.25 0.11
CA LEU A 52 -11.29 3.09 -0.67
C LEU A 52 -12.37 2.31 0.06
N LEU A 53 -12.21 2.08 1.36
CA LEU A 53 -13.22 1.39 2.16
C LEU A 53 -14.53 2.17 2.22
N GLN A 54 -14.46 3.49 2.34
CA GLN A 54 -15.64 4.35 2.29
C GLN A 54 -16.38 4.21 0.95
N ARG A 55 -15.66 4.32 -0.17
CA ARG A 55 -16.24 4.18 -1.51
C ARG A 55 -16.83 2.78 -1.75
N LEU A 56 -16.16 1.77 -1.22
CA LEU A 56 -16.64 0.40 -1.28
C LEU A 56 -17.95 0.25 -0.50
N ASN A 57 -18.02 0.81 0.70
CA ASN A 57 -19.23 0.80 1.53
C ASN A 57 -20.40 1.56 0.89
N GLU A 58 -20.11 2.61 0.15
CA GLU A 58 -21.10 3.41 -0.59
C GLU A 58 -21.53 2.75 -1.92
N GLY A 59 -20.94 1.61 -2.27
CA GLY A 59 -21.25 0.89 -3.51
C GLY A 59 -20.66 1.51 -4.77
N GLU A 60 -19.72 2.43 -4.63
CA GLU A 60 -19.05 3.06 -5.77
C GLU A 60 -17.96 2.17 -6.39
N LEU A 61 -17.44 1.20 -5.62
CA LEU A 61 -16.45 0.24 -6.06
C LEU A 61 -16.98 -1.18 -5.91
N ASP A 62 -16.56 -2.04 -6.82
CA ASP A 62 -16.88 -3.46 -6.78
C ASP A 62 -15.96 -4.22 -5.82
N PHE A 63 -14.67 -3.92 -5.87
CA PHE A 63 -13.66 -4.48 -4.97
C PHE A 63 -12.49 -3.50 -4.80
N ALA A 64 -11.62 -3.81 -3.88
CA ALA A 64 -10.40 -3.03 -3.65
C ALA A 64 -9.23 -3.96 -3.28
N VAL A 65 -8.01 -3.52 -3.57
CA VAL A 65 -6.79 -4.17 -3.14
C VAL A 65 -6.04 -3.19 -2.24
N VAL A 66 -5.95 -3.53 -0.96
CA VAL A 66 -5.50 -2.58 0.04
C VAL A 66 -4.29 -3.07 0.82
N GLU A 67 -3.51 -2.11 1.26
CA GLU A 67 -2.47 -2.25 2.26
C GLU A 67 -2.97 -1.72 3.61
N GLY A 68 -2.37 -2.18 4.71
CA GLY A 68 -2.68 -1.68 6.04
C GLY A 68 -3.83 -2.42 6.71
N TYR A 69 -4.34 -1.80 7.77
CA TYR A 69 -5.35 -2.41 8.63
C TYR A 69 -6.76 -2.06 8.19
N PHE A 70 -7.67 -2.99 8.34
CA PHE A 70 -9.10 -2.79 8.16
C PHE A 70 -9.87 -3.77 9.05
N HIS A 71 -11.15 -3.53 9.27
CA HIS A 71 -12.01 -4.40 10.07
C HIS A 71 -12.46 -5.61 9.23
N LYS A 72 -11.72 -6.71 9.35
CA LYS A 72 -11.92 -7.92 8.53
C LYS A 72 -13.33 -8.50 8.64
N SER A 73 -13.98 -8.34 9.79
CA SER A 73 -15.36 -8.83 9.99
C SER A 73 -16.41 -8.12 9.14
N GLU A 74 -16.09 -6.95 8.59
CA GLU A 74 -17.02 -6.14 7.80
C GLU A 74 -16.95 -6.44 6.30
N TYR A 75 -15.98 -7.25 5.87
CA TYR A 75 -15.71 -7.54 4.45
C TYR A 75 -15.51 -9.02 4.22
N ASP A 76 -15.74 -9.46 2.99
CA ASP A 76 -15.17 -10.70 2.48
C ASP A 76 -13.83 -10.37 1.83
N TYR A 77 -12.84 -11.24 2.00
CA TYR A 77 -11.50 -10.91 1.54
C TYR A 77 -10.70 -12.16 1.20
N ILE A 78 -9.66 -11.94 0.39
CA ILE A 78 -8.62 -12.90 0.09
C ILE A 78 -7.28 -12.26 0.41
N LEU A 79 -6.50 -12.91 1.26
CA LEU A 79 -5.13 -12.49 1.51
C LEU A 79 -4.31 -12.69 0.23
N TRP A 80 -3.69 -11.62 -0.27
CA TRP A 80 -2.81 -11.73 -1.42
C TRP A 80 -1.38 -12.10 -1.02
N SER A 81 -0.79 -11.34 -0.11
CA SER A 81 0.58 -11.58 0.34
C SER A 81 0.88 -10.90 1.67
N HIS A 82 1.95 -11.36 2.32
CA HIS A 82 2.62 -10.66 3.43
C HIS A 82 3.88 -10.00 2.87
N GLU A 83 4.05 -8.71 3.13
CA GLU A 83 5.12 -7.92 2.56
C GLU A 83 5.96 -7.24 3.63
N PRO A 84 7.30 -7.26 3.49
CA PRO A 84 8.18 -6.53 4.40
C PRO A 84 7.90 -5.03 4.39
N TYR A 85 7.92 -4.45 5.58
CA TYR A 85 7.74 -3.03 5.83
C TYR A 85 9.03 -2.50 6.47
N ILE A 86 9.70 -1.56 5.84
CA ILE A 86 11.08 -1.20 6.13
C ILE A 86 11.28 0.30 6.30
N CYS A 87 12.40 0.67 6.95
CA CYS A 87 12.90 2.03 6.96
C CYS A 87 13.89 2.24 5.83
N VAL A 88 13.81 3.38 5.15
CA VAL A 88 14.73 3.76 4.07
C VAL A 88 15.26 5.17 4.25
N ARG A 89 16.45 5.40 3.68
CA ARG A 89 17.13 6.69 3.60
C ARG A 89 17.67 6.92 2.20
N GLY A 90 18.02 8.16 1.88
CA GLY A 90 18.78 8.44 0.66
C GLY A 90 20.19 7.83 0.73
N ALA A 91 20.79 7.60 -0.44
CA ALA A 91 22.11 6.98 -0.54
C ALA A 91 23.18 7.70 0.26
N ASP A 92 23.13 9.02 0.29
CA ASP A 92 24.14 9.87 0.93
C ASP A 92 23.67 10.45 2.28
N TYR A 93 22.53 10.03 2.78
CA TYR A 93 22.01 10.52 4.05
C TYR A 93 22.88 10.05 5.20
N PRO A 94 23.35 10.97 6.08
CA PRO A 94 24.31 10.62 7.13
C PRO A 94 23.66 9.87 8.30
N LEU A 95 23.87 8.55 8.34
CA LEU A 95 23.55 7.71 9.48
C LEU A 95 24.79 6.89 9.85
N PRO A 96 24.96 6.53 11.15
CA PRO A 96 26.00 5.60 11.56
C PRO A 96 25.90 4.28 10.80
N GLY A 97 27.03 3.62 10.57
CA GLY A 97 27.06 2.28 10.00
C GLY A 97 26.62 1.22 10.99
N GLY A 98 26.20 0.07 10.45
CA GLY A 98 25.74 -1.07 11.24
C GLY A 98 24.29 -0.96 11.66
N PRO A 99 23.77 -1.98 12.37
CA PRO A 99 22.39 -1.97 12.84
C PRO A 99 22.16 -0.86 13.88
N LEU A 100 21.05 -0.12 13.66
CA LEU A 100 20.59 0.90 14.60
C LEU A 100 19.39 0.36 15.38
N HIS A 101 18.98 1.09 16.41
CA HIS A 101 17.70 0.91 17.08
C HIS A 101 16.74 2.01 16.62
N LEU A 102 15.46 1.74 16.71
CA LEU A 102 14.42 2.70 16.31
C LEU A 102 14.63 4.06 16.97
N ARG A 103 14.97 4.10 18.26
CA ARG A 103 15.23 5.33 19.02
C ARG A 103 16.33 6.20 18.43
N ASP A 104 17.29 5.59 17.72
CA ASP A 104 18.37 6.32 17.07
C ASP A 104 17.88 7.21 15.93
N LEU A 105 16.65 6.97 15.43
CA LEU A 105 16.01 7.75 14.40
C LEU A 105 15.17 8.91 14.93
N PHE A 106 14.89 8.97 16.24
CA PHE A 106 13.99 9.97 16.81
C PHE A 106 14.50 11.41 16.68
N SER A 107 15.79 11.62 16.52
CA SER A 107 16.37 12.94 16.24
C SER A 107 16.33 13.36 14.76
N HIS A 108 15.96 12.45 13.88
CA HIS A 108 15.88 12.68 12.44
C HIS A 108 14.47 13.09 12.03
N ASN A 109 14.36 13.77 10.89
CA ASN A 109 13.06 14.08 10.31
C ASN A 109 12.41 12.80 9.77
N LEU A 110 11.21 12.50 10.21
CA LEU A 110 10.39 11.42 9.68
C LEU A 110 9.42 11.99 8.65
N LEU A 111 9.55 11.53 7.41
CA LEU A 111 8.55 11.82 6.38
C LEU A 111 7.51 10.70 6.44
N LEU A 112 6.23 11.08 6.46
CA LEU A 112 5.14 10.11 6.57
C LEU A 112 3.93 10.56 5.75
N ARG A 113 3.11 9.59 5.41
CA ARG A 113 1.84 9.82 4.75
C ARG A 113 0.84 10.47 5.69
N ASN A 114 -0.22 10.99 5.12
CA ASN A 114 -1.35 11.56 5.84
C ASN A 114 -2.15 10.52 6.60
N ASP A 115 -2.98 10.98 7.52
CA ASP A 115 -3.98 10.16 8.19
C ASP A 115 -4.91 9.50 7.15
N GLY A 116 -5.30 8.25 7.39
CA GLY A 116 -6.08 7.43 6.45
C GLY A 116 -5.22 6.57 5.51
N SER A 117 -3.91 6.81 5.44
CA SER A 117 -2.97 5.98 4.70
C SER A 117 -2.72 4.65 5.40
N GLY A 118 -2.85 3.55 4.67
CA GLY A 118 -2.51 2.21 5.17
C GLY A 118 -1.03 2.08 5.52
N THR A 119 -0.15 2.70 4.73
CA THR A 119 1.29 2.74 5.01
C THR A 119 1.58 3.42 6.36
N ARG A 120 0.92 4.54 6.64
CA ARG A 120 1.06 5.23 7.92
C ARG A 120 0.54 4.39 9.09
N ASP A 121 -0.59 3.73 8.93
CA ASP A 121 -1.20 2.88 9.97
C ASP A 121 -0.28 1.74 10.40
N VAL A 122 0.44 1.13 9.47
CA VAL A 122 1.40 0.06 9.81
C VAL A 122 2.50 0.59 10.73
N LEU A 123 3.03 1.78 10.45
CA LEU A 123 4.03 2.41 11.32
C LEU A 123 3.46 2.72 12.70
N VAL A 124 2.29 3.36 12.76
CA VAL A 124 1.65 3.71 14.05
C VAL A 124 1.43 2.48 14.92
N LYS A 125 0.90 1.41 14.33
CA LYS A 125 0.66 0.14 15.06
C LYS A 125 1.96 -0.52 15.51
N ALA A 126 3.00 -0.51 14.68
CA ALA A 126 4.30 -1.06 15.05
C ALA A 126 4.93 -0.28 16.20
N LEU A 127 4.88 1.05 16.16
CA LEU A 127 5.37 1.91 17.24
C LEU A 127 4.62 1.65 18.55
N GLU A 128 3.28 1.58 18.50
CA GLU A 128 2.45 1.29 19.68
C GLU A 128 2.85 -0.05 20.32
N GLY A 129 3.09 -1.08 19.51
CA GLY A 129 3.55 -2.39 19.97
C GLY A 129 4.92 -2.36 20.67
N MET A 130 5.72 -1.34 20.42
CA MET A 130 7.02 -1.10 21.03
C MET A 130 6.95 -0.05 22.14
N ASN A 131 5.76 0.41 22.50
CA ASN A 131 5.53 1.50 23.45
C ASN A 131 6.13 2.84 22.99
N HIS A 132 6.09 3.08 21.68
CA HIS A 132 6.51 4.34 21.06
C HIS A 132 5.34 5.00 20.32
N HIS A 133 5.51 6.28 19.99
CA HIS A 133 4.51 7.10 19.31
C HIS A 133 5.20 7.95 18.24
N LEU A 134 4.43 8.44 17.26
CA LEU A 134 4.94 9.38 16.27
C LEU A 134 5.56 10.63 16.92
N SER A 135 4.99 11.08 18.03
CA SER A 135 5.51 12.22 18.79
C SER A 135 6.90 12.04 19.40
N ASP A 136 7.43 10.80 19.43
CA ASP A 136 8.80 10.55 19.84
C ASP A 136 9.82 11.06 18.81
N PHE A 137 9.40 11.18 17.55
CA PHE A 137 10.23 11.80 16.53
C PHE A 137 10.23 13.32 16.71
N ARG A 138 11.42 13.91 16.69
CA ARG A 138 11.58 15.36 16.90
C ARG A 138 10.93 16.19 15.79
N HIS A 139 11.00 15.70 14.54
CA HIS A 139 10.47 16.36 13.38
C HIS A 139 9.63 15.39 12.55
N LEU A 140 8.44 15.85 12.14
CA LEU A 140 7.54 15.12 11.27
C LEU A 140 7.24 15.98 10.04
N THR A 141 7.35 15.37 8.86
CA THR A 141 6.92 16.00 7.61
C THR A 141 5.84 15.14 6.99
N GLU A 142 4.63 15.63 6.98
CA GLU A 142 3.48 14.92 6.41
C GLU A 142 3.31 15.26 4.94
N VAL A 143 3.23 14.23 4.10
CA VAL A 143 3.07 14.36 2.66
C VAL A 143 2.02 13.34 2.18
N SER A 144 1.04 13.81 1.42
CA SER A 144 -0.08 12.97 0.97
C SER A 144 0.22 12.14 -0.28
N ASP A 145 1.43 12.19 -0.80
CA ASP A 145 1.82 11.47 -2.02
C ASP A 145 3.09 10.66 -1.78
N LEU A 146 3.03 9.36 -2.07
CA LEU A 146 4.17 8.45 -1.85
C LEU A 146 5.36 8.77 -2.77
N LEU A 147 5.09 9.16 -4.02
CA LEU A 147 6.15 9.52 -4.96
C LEU A 147 6.93 10.74 -4.45
N VAL A 148 6.23 11.74 -3.94
CA VAL A 148 6.86 12.93 -3.36
C VAL A 148 7.72 12.56 -2.16
N ILE A 149 7.23 11.70 -1.27
CA ILE A 149 8.03 11.22 -0.13
C ILE A 149 9.32 10.55 -0.62
N LYS A 150 9.22 9.66 -1.60
CA LYS A 150 10.40 8.98 -2.16
C LYS A 150 11.44 9.97 -2.68
N GLU A 151 11.01 10.99 -3.42
CA GLU A 151 11.91 12.02 -3.95
C GLU A 151 12.54 12.86 -2.84
N LEU A 152 11.79 13.22 -1.81
CA LEU A 152 12.32 13.94 -0.65
C LEU A 152 13.35 13.13 0.13
N VAL A 153 13.10 11.83 0.31
CA VAL A 153 14.06 10.94 0.98
C VAL A 153 15.32 10.76 0.15
N LYS A 154 15.20 10.59 -1.18
CA LYS A 154 16.36 10.60 -2.09
C LYS A 154 17.16 11.89 -1.97
N GLY A 155 16.47 13.01 -1.80
CA GLY A 155 17.07 14.34 -1.64
C GLY A 155 17.71 14.58 -0.27
N GLY A 156 17.68 13.63 0.65
CA GLY A 156 18.33 13.74 1.95
C GLY A 156 17.52 14.50 3.00
N CYS A 157 16.18 14.57 2.85
CA CYS A 157 15.33 15.33 3.76
C CYS A 157 14.98 14.58 5.07
N GLY A 158 15.34 13.32 5.18
CA GLY A 158 15.06 12.51 6.36
C GLY A 158 14.92 11.03 6.03
N VAL A 159 14.20 10.32 6.88
CA VAL A 159 13.90 8.89 6.72
C VAL A 159 12.42 8.67 6.57
N THR A 160 12.03 7.52 6.03
CA THR A 160 10.64 7.10 5.96
C THR A 160 10.49 5.60 6.16
N PHE A 161 9.27 5.18 6.47
CA PHE A 161 8.89 3.77 6.58
C PHE A 161 7.83 3.47 5.54
N LEU A 162 8.03 2.37 4.80
CA LEU A 162 7.10 1.97 3.75
C LEU A 162 7.32 0.49 3.41
N TYR A 163 6.42 -0.06 2.61
CA TYR A 163 6.62 -1.42 2.11
C TYR A 163 7.82 -1.48 1.17
N ARG A 164 8.61 -2.54 1.28
CA ARG A 164 9.73 -2.78 0.36
C ARG A 164 9.28 -2.74 -1.10
N LYS A 165 8.08 -3.27 -1.38
CA LYS A 165 7.51 -3.26 -2.74
C LYS A 165 7.42 -1.86 -3.35
N ALA A 166 7.27 -0.82 -2.55
CA ALA A 166 7.20 0.56 -3.02
C ALA A 166 8.55 1.11 -3.48
N VAL A 167 9.67 0.50 -3.09
CA VAL A 167 11.04 1.00 -3.30
C VAL A 167 12.00 -0.02 -3.89
N GLU A 168 11.53 -1.14 -4.40
CA GLU A 168 12.41 -2.19 -4.95
C GLU A 168 13.34 -1.66 -6.04
N ARG A 169 12.83 -0.80 -6.91
CA ARG A 169 13.60 -0.19 -7.98
C ARG A 169 14.70 0.72 -7.42
N GLU A 170 14.37 1.55 -6.47
CA GLU A 170 15.29 2.50 -5.85
C GLU A 170 16.33 1.79 -4.96
N LEU A 171 15.96 0.68 -4.32
CA LEU A 171 16.93 -0.16 -3.61
C LEU A 171 17.90 -0.83 -4.59
N ALA A 172 17.40 -1.28 -5.75
CA ALA A 172 18.21 -1.92 -6.77
C ALA A 172 19.20 -0.94 -7.43
N ASP A 173 18.78 0.29 -7.70
CA ASP A 173 19.64 1.31 -8.31
C ASP A 173 20.52 2.07 -7.31
N GLY A 174 20.30 1.85 -6.02
CA GLY A 174 21.08 2.44 -4.93
C GLY A 174 20.69 3.88 -4.57
N SER A 175 19.66 4.46 -5.17
CA SER A 175 19.20 5.81 -4.83
C SER A 175 18.56 5.89 -3.45
N LEU A 176 17.96 4.79 -2.99
CA LEU A 176 17.53 4.59 -1.62
C LEU A 176 18.25 3.39 -1.02
N ARG A 177 18.48 3.43 0.29
CA ARG A 177 19.06 2.33 1.04
C ARG A 177 18.19 1.98 2.23
N GLN A 178 18.10 0.69 2.54
CA GLN A 178 17.43 0.25 3.75
C GLN A 178 18.24 0.63 4.98
N VAL A 179 17.57 1.15 5.99
CA VAL A 179 18.13 1.35 7.32
C VAL A 179 17.88 0.07 8.12
N GLU A 180 18.93 -0.65 8.47
CA GLU A 180 18.82 -1.83 9.32
C GLU A 180 18.53 -1.42 10.77
N LEU A 181 17.40 -1.92 11.29
CA LEU A 181 16.96 -1.68 12.65
C LEU A 181 16.91 -3.01 13.40
N ALA A 182 17.66 -3.12 14.49
CA ALA A 182 17.73 -4.35 15.28
C ALA A 182 16.41 -4.70 15.97
N ASP A 183 15.61 -3.69 16.28
CA ASP A 183 14.36 -3.81 17.02
C ASP A 183 13.10 -3.54 16.18
N PHE A 184 13.23 -3.50 14.86
CA PHE A 184 12.10 -3.26 13.96
C PHE A 184 12.10 -4.29 12.84
N GLN A 185 11.29 -5.34 13.01
CA GLN A 185 11.08 -6.40 12.02
C GLN A 185 9.58 -6.51 11.78
N VAL A 186 9.09 -5.86 10.73
CA VAL A 186 7.65 -5.72 10.47
C VAL A 186 7.33 -6.19 9.05
N SER A 187 6.24 -6.93 8.93
CA SER A 187 5.59 -7.25 7.68
C SER A 187 4.10 -7.08 7.84
N HIS A 188 3.40 -6.79 6.76
CA HIS A 188 1.96 -6.68 6.79
C HIS A 188 1.33 -7.13 5.47
N GLU A 189 0.02 -7.33 5.48
CA GLU A 189 -0.74 -7.93 4.41
C GLU A 189 -1.10 -6.94 3.30
N PHE A 190 -1.11 -7.45 2.05
CA PHE A 190 -1.92 -6.90 0.97
C PHE A 190 -3.15 -7.77 0.81
N THR A 191 -4.32 -7.17 0.70
CA THR A 191 -5.59 -7.89 0.75
C THR A 191 -6.53 -7.42 -0.36
N PHE A 192 -7.10 -8.39 -1.06
CA PHE A 192 -8.19 -8.17 -2.02
C PHE A 192 -9.51 -8.33 -1.28
N LEU A 193 -10.38 -7.34 -1.30
CA LEU A 193 -11.61 -7.36 -0.51
C LEU A 193 -12.80 -6.74 -1.24
N TRP A 194 -13.99 -7.12 -0.81
CA TRP A 194 -15.27 -6.61 -1.30
C TRP A 194 -16.29 -6.59 -0.17
N ARG A 195 -17.45 -6.00 -0.41
CA ARG A 195 -18.52 -5.95 0.59
C ARG A 195 -19.03 -7.34 0.93
N LYS A 196 -19.22 -7.57 2.21
CA LYS A 196 -19.66 -8.85 2.77
C LYS A 196 -20.98 -9.32 2.15
N ASN A 197 -21.06 -10.62 1.90
CA ASN A 197 -22.26 -11.29 1.37
C ASN A 197 -22.68 -10.79 -0.02
N SER A 198 -21.74 -10.37 -0.84
CA SER A 198 -22.05 -9.96 -2.22
C SER A 198 -22.52 -11.16 -3.05
N VAL A 199 -23.53 -10.91 -3.89
CA VAL A 199 -23.99 -11.90 -4.87
C VAL A 199 -22.98 -12.12 -6.00
N PHE A 200 -21.97 -11.25 -6.11
CA PHE A 200 -20.91 -11.31 -7.12
C PHE A 200 -19.62 -11.97 -6.61
N GLU A 201 -19.65 -12.65 -5.47
CA GLU A 201 -18.47 -13.25 -4.85
C GLU A 201 -17.67 -14.13 -5.80
N GLN A 202 -18.33 -15.00 -6.56
CA GLN A 202 -17.65 -15.90 -7.50
C GLN A 202 -16.89 -15.11 -8.58
N GLU A 203 -17.47 -14.06 -9.08
CA GLU A 203 -16.86 -13.19 -10.07
C GLU A 203 -15.63 -12.47 -9.50
N PHE A 204 -15.72 -11.97 -8.26
CA PHE A 204 -14.58 -11.33 -7.58
C PHE A 204 -13.44 -12.32 -7.34
N ARG A 205 -13.75 -13.55 -6.94
CA ARG A 205 -12.73 -14.59 -6.77
C ARG A 205 -12.03 -14.93 -8.08
N GLN A 206 -12.77 -14.95 -9.18
CA GLN A 206 -12.18 -15.16 -10.50
C GLN A 206 -11.28 -14.00 -10.91
N VAL A 207 -11.70 -12.76 -10.70
CA VAL A 207 -10.88 -11.57 -10.96
C VAL A 207 -9.60 -11.62 -10.13
N PHE A 208 -9.69 -11.99 -8.87
CA PHE A 208 -8.51 -12.17 -8.02
C PHE A 208 -7.53 -13.17 -8.61
N GLN A 209 -8.00 -14.33 -9.06
CA GLN A 209 -7.14 -15.35 -9.67
C GLN A 209 -6.44 -14.84 -10.93
N GLU A 210 -7.16 -14.14 -11.78
CA GLU A 210 -6.61 -13.62 -13.04
C GLU A 210 -5.67 -12.42 -12.84
N LEU A 211 -5.94 -11.59 -11.84
CA LEU A 211 -5.20 -10.34 -11.58
C LEU A 211 -4.06 -10.52 -10.58
N CYS A 212 -4.30 -11.27 -9.51
CA CYS A 212 -3.39 -11.42 -8.37
C CYS A 212 -2.83 -12.84 -8.23
N GLY A 213 -3.36 -13.80 -8.96
CA GLY A 213 -2.90 -15.18 -8.94
C GLY A 213 -1.51 -15.35 -9.54
N ILE A 214 -0.88 -16.49 -9.22
CA ILE A 214 0.46 -16.86 -9.71
C ILE A 214 0.36 -17.43 -11.12
#